data_b1b4bb76b86f2ff6f10aaf6ca5c506c7
#
_entry.id   b1b4bb76b86f2ff6f10aaf6ca5c506c7
#
_cell.length_a   1.000
_cell.length_b   1.000
_cell.length_c   1.000
_cell.angle_alpha   90.00
_cell.angle_beta   90.00
_cell.angle_gamma   90.00
#
_symmetry.space_group_name_H-M   'P 1'
#
loop_
_entity.id
_entity.type
_entity.pdbx_description
1 polymer ?
#
loop_
_entity_poly.entity_id
_entity_poly.type
_entity_poly.pdbx_seq_one_letter_code
_entity_poly.pdbx_strand_id
1 'polypeptide(L)'
;MDIHIMKKILFILTMILATATAGARQPSKGYRGFLDWSSSVRSDRFGFINIDGSSETYRDITFYTGFSTSHGYQINPIIFVGAGLGMERCGEWDSWIAPVFLQGRADFLFGKFTPFGDLRIGYNVADGGGIFVSPTVGYRFNWGRKMGVNLGLGMSIAGYTAEVYDGKFTAPDSYEIQYVGKKHGSRAYFTFRLGIDF
;
A
#
# COMPACT_ATOMS: atom_id res chain seq x y z
N MET A 1 -18.15 -6.33 -16.01
CA MET A 1 -16.82 -6.01 -16.58
C MET A 1 -16.80 -6.56 -18.01
N ASP A 2 -16.64 -5.65 -18.97
CA ASP A 2 -16.78 -5.98 -20.41
C ASP A 2 -15.74 -7.01 -20.86
N ILE A 3 -16.19 -8.09 -21.49
CA ILE A 3 -15.36 -9.15 -22.07
C ILE A 3 -14.28 -8.59 -23.02
N HIS A 4 -14.58 -7.48 -23.70
CA HIS A 4 -13.64 -6.78 -24.57
C HIS A 4 -12.48 -6.12 -23.83
N ILE A 5 -12.72 -5.58 -22.63
CA ILE A 5 -11.68 -4.99 -21.78
C ILE A 5 -10.79 -6.11 -21.22
N MET A 6 -11.38 -7.20 -20.81
CA MET A 6 -10.66 -8.36 -20.28
C MET A 6 -9.73 -8.99 -21.34
N LYS A 7 -10.18 -9.11 -22.59
CA LYS A 7 -9.36 -9.58 -23.71
C LYS A 7 -8.20 -8.63 -24.04
N LYS A 8 -8.41 -7.30 -23.99
CA LYS A 8 -7.35 -6.31 -24.19
C LYS A 8 -6.30 -6.37 -23.07
N ILE A 9 -6.73 -6.48 -21.82
CA ILE A 9 -5.82 -6.63 -20.68
C ILE A 9 -5.02 -7.94 -20.78
N LEU A 10 -5.68 -9.04 -21.13
CA LEU A 10 -5.02 -10.33 -21.32
C LEU A 10 -4.03 -10.31 -22.50
N PHE A 11 -4.36 -9.62 -23.59
CA PHE A 11 -3.47 -9.47 -24.73
C PHE A 11 -2.25 -8.59 -24.41
N ILE A 12 -2.43 -7.51 -23.66
CA ILE A 12 -1.32 -6.67 -23.18
C ILE A 12 -0.45 -7.47 -22.23
N LEU A 13 -1.04 -8.23 -21.30
CA LEU A 13 -0.32 -9.09 -20.38
C LEU A 13 0.47 -10.18 -21.12
N THR A 14 -0.11 -10.82 -22.14
CA THR A 14 0.59 -11.82 -22.95
C THR A 14 1.66 -11.22 -23.85
N MET A 15 1.51 -10.01 -24.36
CA MET A 15 2.57 -9.31 -25.09
C MET A 15 3.74 -8.93 -24.16
N ILE A 16 3.46 -8.46 -22.96
CA ILE A 16 4.49 -8.23 -21.94
C ILE A 16 5.18 -9.57 -21.56
N LEU A 17 4.44 -10.68 -21.48
CA LEU A 17 4.96 -12.01 -21.24
C LEU A 17 5.84 -12.54 -22.39
N ALA A 18 5.53 -12.26 -23.63
CA ALA A 18 6.20 -12.82 -24.81
C ALA A 18 7.58 -12.18 -25.12
N THR A 19 7.84 -10.97 -24.62
CA THR A 19 9.12 -10.25 -24.88
C THR A 19 10.31 -10.67 -23.99
N ALA A 20 10.14 -11.65 -23.12
CA ALA A 20 11.04 -11.87 -21.99
C ALA A 20 11.82 -13.19 -21.98
N THR A 21 12.10 -13.78 -23.11
CA THR A 21 12.82 -15.08 -23.19
C THR A 21 14.36 -14.99 -23.17
N ALA A 22 14.96 -13.84 -22.86
CA ALA A 22 16.41 -13.69 -22.81
C ALA A 22 16.96 -13.59 -21.38
N GLY A 23 17.63 -14.61 -20.94
CA GLY A 23 18.57 -14.77 -19.83
C GLY A 23 18.45 -13.78 -18.64
N ALA A 24 17.95 -14.26 -17.52
CA ALA A 24 17.86 -13.48 -16.28
C ALA A 24 19.26 -13.03 -15.82
N ARG A 25 19.52 -11.73 -15.89
CA ARG A 25 20.71 -11.10 -15.35
C ARG A 25 20.29 -10.13 -14.23
N GLN A 26 21.13 -10.06 -13.19
CA GLN A 26 20.93 -9.15 -12.07
C GLN A 26 20.74 -7.71 -12.48
N PRO A 27 20.02 -6.91 -11.66
CA PRO A 27 20.02 -5.46 -11.81
C PRO A 27 21.45 -4.96 -11.76
N SER A 28 21.90 -4.40 -12.87
CA SER A 28 23.18 -3.68 -12.91
C SER A 28 23.01 -2.36 -12.20
N LYS A 29 24.10 -1.81 -11.64
CA LYS A 29 24.15 -0.43 -11.15
C LYS A 29 23.53 0.52 -12.16
N GLY A 30 22.64 1.40 -11.70
CA GLY A 30 21.99 2.37 -12.56
C GLY A 30 20.54 2.68 -12.14
N TYR A 31 19.85 3.36 -13.04
CA TYR A 31 18.43 3.66 -12.85
C TYR A 31 17.58 2.39 -12.81
N ARG A 32 16.58 2.38 -11.91
CA ARG A 32 15.58 1.34 -11.77
C ARG A 32 14.24 1.95 -11.38
N GLY A 33 13.18 1.51 -12.01
CA GLY A 33 11.81 1.92 -11.70
C GLY A 33 10.98 0.73 -11.26
N PHE A 34 9.93 1.00 -10.48
CA PHE A 34 8.94 0.03 -10.05
C PHE A 34 7.55 0.55 -10.34
N LEU A 35 6.67 -0.35 -10.72
CA LEU A 35 5.23 -0.13 -10.78
C LEU A 35 4.57 -1.26 -9.99
N ASP A 36 3.93 -0.94 -8.90
CA ASP A 36 3.33 -1.90 -7.97
C ASP A 36 1.83 -1.68 -7.85
N TRP A 37 1.09 -2.77 -7.85
CA TRP A 37 -0.26 -2.86 -7.33
C TRP A 37 -0.20 -3.37 -5.89
N SER A 38 -0.94 -2.72 -5.00
CA SER A 38 -1.05 -3.11 -3.59
C SER A 38 -2.49 -3.42 -3.22
N SER A 39 -2.66 -4.41 -2.34
CA SER A 39 -3.90 -4.68 -1.65
C SER A 39 -3.60 -4.83 -0.17
N SER A 40 -4.26 -4.03 0.66
CA SER A 40 -4.05 -4.01 2.10
C SER A 40 -5.36 -4.31 2.82
N VAL A 41 -5.26 -5.05 3.92
CA VAL A 41 -6.39 -5.39 4.78
C VAL A 41 -6.12 -4.93 6.20
N ARG A 42 -7.14 -4.35 6.81
CA ARG A 42 -7.14 -3.92 8.21
C ARG A 42 -8.34 -4.51 8.92
N SER A 43 -8.14 -4.93 10.17
CA SER A 43 -9.21 -5.34 11.07
C SER A 43 -9.30 -4.37 12.23
N ASP A 44 -10.40 -3.66 12.31
CA ASP A 44 -10.73 -2.77 13.41
C ASP A 44 -11.70 -3.45 14.39
N ARG A 45 -11.61 -3.05 15.65
CA ARG A 45 -12.57 -3.43 16.69
C ARG A 45 -13.23 -2.17 17.20
N PHE A 46 -14.54 -2.11 17.08
CA PHE A 46 -15.35 -1.02 17.63
C PHE A 46 -16.14 -1.57 18.81
N GLY A 47 -16.01 -0.93 19.97
CA GLY A 47 -16.83 -1.21 21.13
C GLY A 47 -17.92 -0.16 21.25
N PHE A 48 -19.17 -0.59 21.40
CA PHE A 48 -20.30 0.25 21.76
C PHE A 48 -20.76 -0.10 23.17
N ILE A 49 -21.05 0.92 23.96
CA ILE A 49 -21.72 0.76 25.25
C ILE A 49 -23.19 1.09 25.03
N ASN A 50 -24.05 0.10 25.18
CA ASN A 50 -25.49 0.26 25.06
C ASN A 50 -26.03 1.07 26.26
N ILE A 51 -27.26 1.59 26.13
CA ILE A 51 -27.94 2.35 27.19
C ILE A 51 -28.16 1.52 28.45
N ASP A 52 -28.24 0.19 28.31
CA ASP A 52 -28.38 -0.78 29.42
C ASP A 52 -27.04 -1.11 30.13
N GLY A 53 -25.92 -0.49 29.69
CA GLY A 53 -24.58 -0.72 30.23
C GLY A 53 -23.88 -1.96 29.66
N SER A 54 -24.50 -2.72 28.76
CA SER A 54 -23.84 -3.81 28.05
C SER A 54 -22.84 -3.28 27.02
N SER A 55 -21.69 -3.95 26.87
CA SER A 55 -20.70 -3.61 25.86
C SER A 55 -20.71 -4.66 24.74
N GLU A 56 -20.91 -4.21 23.53
CA GLU A 56 -20.76 -5.04 22.33
C GLU A 56 -19.52 -4.64 21.55
N THR A 57 -18.79 -5.64 21.06
CA THR A 57 -17.58 -5.41 20.24
C THR A 57 -17.83 -5.96 18.85
N TYR A 58 -17.80 -5.09 17.87
CA TYR A 58 -17.90 -5.45 16.46
C TYR A 58 -16.50 -5.43 15.84
N ARG A 59 -16.26 -6.39 14.95
CA ARG A 59 -15.04 -6.44 14.13
C ARG A 59 -15.40 -6.03 12.71
N ASP A 60 -14.71 -5.02 12.21
CA ASP A 60 -14.83 -4.55 10.84
C ASP A 60 -13.54 -4.83 10.07
N ILE A 61 -13.67 -5.19 8.79
CA ILE A 61 -12.54 -5.53 7.92
C ILE A 61 -12.56 -4.58 6.74
N THR A 62 -11.63 -3.64 6.73
CA THR A 62 -11.49 -2.64 5.67
C THR A 62 -10.41 -3.05 4.67
N PHE A 63 -10.74 -2.98 3.38
CA PHE A 63 -9.83 -3.26 2.28
C PHE A 63 -9.38 -1.97 1.59
N TYR A 64 -8.09 -1.91 1.28
CA TYR A 64 -7.47 -0.86 0.47
C TYR A 64 -6.84 -1.49 -0.75
N THR A 65 -6.97 -0.86 -1.90
CA THR A 65 -6.31 -1.30 -3.12
C THR A 65 -5.83 -0.10 -3.92
N GLY A 66 -4.68 -0.24 -4.58
CA GLY A 66 -4.14 0.87 -5.33
C GLY A 66 -2.90 0.54 -6.12
N PHE A 67 -2.35 1.58 -6.72
CA PHE A 67 -1.13 1.52 -7.50
C PHE A 67 -0.12 2.52 -6.96
N SER A 68 1.15 2.16 -7.08
CA SER A 68 2.26 3.05 -6.76
C SER A 68 3.38 2.90 -7.78
N THR A 69 4.08 3.99 -8.02
CA THR A 69 5.31 3.97 -8.80
C THR A 69 6.45 4.53 -7.98
N SER A 70 7.64 3.96 -8.15
CA SER A 70 8.84 4.49 -7.52
C SER A 70 10.01 4.44 -8.51
N HIS A 71 10.87 5.43 -8.39
CA HIS A 71 12.01 5.63 -9.27
C HIS A 71 13.24 5.93 -8.44
N GLY A 72 14.38 5.40 -8.84
CA GLY A 72 15.59 5.58 -8.07
C GLY A 72 16.82 4.97 -8.72
N TYR A 73 17.78 4.66 -7.89
CA TYR A 73 19.09 4.20 -8.31
C TYR A 73 19.50 2.92 -7.62
N GLN A 74 19.88 1.92 -8.40
CA GLN A 74 20.52 0.70 -7.94
C GLN A 74 21.99 1.01 -7.66
N ILE A 75 22.36 1.12 -6.38
CA ILE A 75 23.70 1.51 -5.93
C ILE A 75 24.71 0.40 -6.24
N ASN A 76 24.31 -0.83 -5.94
CA ASN A 76 25.06 -2.04 -6.20
C ASN A 76 24.05 -3.19 -6.48
N PRO A 77 24.47 -4.39 -6.82
CA PRO A 77 23.55 -5.50 -7.14
C PRO A 77 22.52 -5.81 -6.03
N ILE A 78 22.80 -5.41 -4.78
CA ILE A 78 21.96 -5.70 -3.62
C ILE A 78 21.04 -4.54 -3.29
N ILE A 79 21.54 -3.30 -3.28
CA ILE A 79 20.88 -2.14 -2.66
C ILE A 79 20.33 -1.20 -3.72
N PHE A 80 19.04 -0.92 -3.60
CA PHE A 80 18.32 0.14 -4.32
C PHE A 80 17.82 1.19 -3.33
N VAL A 81 17.86 2.47 -3.75
CA VAL A 81 17.23 3.59 -3.08
C VAL A 81 16.45 4.43 -4.08
N GLY A 82 15.29 4.91 -3.67
CA GLY A 82 14.42 5.70 -4.55
C GLY A 82 13.33 6.45 -3.80
N ALA A 83 12.51 7.13 -4.57
CA ALA A 83 11.32 7.81 -4.10
C ALA A 83 10.13 7.42 -4.98
N GLY A 84 8.94 7.49 -4.41
CA GLY A 84 7.73 7.10 -5.12
C GLY A 84 6.49 7.82 -4.63
N LEU A 85 5.44 7.62 -5.38
CA LEU A 85 4.10 8.09 -5.07
C LEU A 85 3.08 7.02 -5.46
N GLY A 86 1.90 7.09 -4.87
CA GLY A 86 0.84 6.13 -5.15
C GLY A 86 -0.55 6.74 -4.98
N MET A 87 -1.52 5.91 -5.27
CA MET A 87 -2.94 6.20 -5.07
C MET A 87 -3.61 4.90 -4.64
N GLU A 88 -4.24 4.93 -3.48
CA GLU A 88 -4.96 3.78 -2.91
C GLU A 88 -6.41 4.20 -2.61
N ARG A 89 -7.35 3.32 -2.89
CA ARG A 89 -8.78 3.51 -2.61
C ARG A 89 -9.20 2.60 -1.47
N CYS A 90 -9.92 3.17 -0.51
CA CYS A 90 -10.65 2.43 0.50
C CYS A 90 -11.96 1.89 -0.07
N GLY A 91 -12.20 0.58 0.03
CA GLY A 91 -13.38 -0.06 -0.57
C GLY A 91 -14.71 0.36 0.06
N GLU A 92 -14.71 0.69 1.35
CA GLU A 92 -15.94 0.96 2.12
C GLU A 92 -16.33 2.43 2.19
N TRP A 93 -15.34 3.33 2.17
CA TRP A 93 -15.59 4.76 2.49
C TRP A 93 -15.45 5.68 1.28
N ASP A 94 -15.26 5.14 0.08
CA ASP A 94 -14.96 5.89 -1.16
C ASP A 94 -13.87 6.96 -0.98
N SER A 95 -12.97 6.73 -0.04
CA SER A 95 -11.89 7.64 0.29
C SER A 95 -10.59 7.23 -0.42
N TRP A 96 -9.77 8.23 -0.74
CA TRP A 96 -8.53 8.05 -1.45
C TRP A 96 -7.34 8.41 -0.56
N ILE A 97 -6.31 7.59 -0.60
CA ILE A 97 -5.04 7.84 0.05
C ILE A 97 -3.98 8.06 -1.03
N ALA A 98 -3.20 9.11 -0.91
CA ALA A 98 -2.11 9.44 -1.82
C ALA A 98 -0.77 9.39 -1.07
N PRO A 99 -0.10 8.23 -0.98
CA PRO A 99 1.20 8.11 -0.35
C PRO A 99 2.31 8.71 -1.20
N VAL A 100 3.19 9.49 -0.56
CA VAL A 100 4.50 9.92 -1.10
C VAL A 100 5.56 9.34 -0.19
N PHE A 101 6.57 8.64 -0.75
CA PHE A 101 7.49 7.86 0.06
C PHE A 101 8.92 7.80 -0.49
N LEU A 102 9.85 7.55 0.41
CA LEU A 102 11.19 7.06 0.12
C LEU A 102 11.18 5.54 0.21
N GLN A 103 11.94 4.89 -0.65
CA GLN A 103 12.06 3.44 -0.74
C GLN A 103 13.51 3.01 -0.63
N GLY A 104 13.77 2.06 0.27
CA GLY A 104 15.00 1.30 0.34
C GLY A 104 14.70 -0.17 0.09
N ARG A 105 15.45 -0.82 -0.81
CA ARG A 105 15.28 -2.22 -1.10
C ARG A 105 16.61 -2.96 -1.13
N ALA A 106 16.62 -4.18 -0.59
CA ALA A 106 17.75 -5.09 -0.66
C ALA A 106 17.34 -6.40 -1.33
N ASP A 107 18.05 -6.79 -2.40
CA ASP A 107 17.92 -8.07 -3.10
C ASP A 107 19.01 -9.02 -2.58
N PHE A 108 18.66 -10.12 -1.89
CA PHE A 108 19.62 -10.90 -1.08
C PHE A 108 20.36 -12.03 -1.83
N LEU A 109 19.75 -12.61 -2.83
CA LEU A 109 20.33 -13.71 -3.62
C LEU A 109 20.26 -13.40 -5.11
N PHE A 110 21.16 -14.05 -5.85
CA PHE A 110 21.31 -13.79 -7.27
C PHE A 110 20.87 -15.01 -8.07
N GLY A 111 19.75 -14.91 -8.76
CA GLY A 111 19.22 -16.02 -9.54
C GLY A 111 17.93 -15.67 -10.26
N LYS A 112 17.26 -16.69 -10.77
CA LYS A 112 15.95 -16.57 -11.41
C LYS A 112 14.89 -16.07 -10.40
N PHE A 113 15.00 -16.51 -9.14
CA PHE A 113 14.21 -16.10 -8.01
C PHE A 113 15.12 -15.40 -7.00
N THR A 114 14.85 -14.15 -6.73
CA THR A 114 15.65 -13.31 -5.84
C THR A 114 14.78 -12.88 -4.67
N PRO A 115 15.02 -13.36 -3.44
CA PRO A 115 14.35 -12.82 -2.26
C PRO A 115 14.78 -11.39 -2.02
N PHE A 116 13.84 -10.57 -1.58
CA PHE A 116 14.10 -9.17 -1.26
C PHE A 116 13.45 -8.74 0.04
N GLY A 117 14.04 -7.70 0.65
CA GLY A 117 13.43 -6.86 1.67
C GLY A 117 13.25 -5.45 1.13
N ASP A 118 12.10 -4.86 1.36
CA ASP A 118 11.72 -3.52 0.92
C ASP A 118 11.18 -2.72 2.09
N LEU A 119 11.60 -1.48 2.23
CA LEU A 119 11.13 -0.56 3.26
C LEU A 119 10.70 0.73 2.59
N ARG A 120 9.45 1.12 2.82
CA ARG A 120 8.91 2.42 2.41
C ARG A 120 8.60 3.25 3.64
N ILE A 121 9.05 4.49 3.64
CA ILE A 121 8.77 5.48 4.69
C ILE A 121 8.27 6.73 3.99
N GLY A 122 7.12 7.24 4.42
CA GLY A 122 6.52 8.36 3.73
C GLY A 122 5.38 9.01 4.49
N TYR A 123 4.61 9.77 3.75
CA TYR A 123 3.46 10.52 4.24
C TYR A 123 2.25 10.32 3.33
N ASN A 124 1.10 10.06 3.92
CA ASN A 124 -0.19 10.03 3.23
C ASN A 124 -0.72 11.45 3.13
N VAL A 125 -0.88 11.98 1.90
CA VAL A 125 -1.24 13.38 1.67
C VAL A 125 -2.75 13.62 1.79
N ALA A 126 -3.57 12.58 1.60
CA ALA A 126 -5.03 12.69 1.62
C ALA A 126 -5.61 11.93 2.82
N ASP A 127 -6.87 12.26 3.17
CA ASP A 127 -7.74 11.55 4.11
C ASP A 127 -7.15 11.35 5.51
N GLY A 128 -6.97 12.47 6.23
CA GLY A 128 -6.49 12.46 7.61
C GLY A 128 -5.01 12.18 7.77
N GLY A 129 -4.25 12.40 6.73
CA GLY A 129 -2.84 12.21 6.49
C GLY A 129 -1.92 11.96 7.67
N GLY A 130 -0.89 11.14 7.47
CA GLY A 130 0.08 10.84 8.50
C GLY A 130 1.31 10.13 7.97
N ILE A 131 2.33 10.07 8.79
CA ILE A 131 3.54 9.32 8.49
C ILE A 131 3.21 7.84 8.44
N PHE A 132 3.77 7.13 7.46
CA PHE A 132 3.68 5.68 7.40
C PHE A 132 5.03 5.02 7.21
N VAL A 133 5.12 3.77 7.68
CA VAL A 133 6.25 2.86 7.49
C VAL A 133 5.70 1.54 6.99
N SER A 134 6.27 1.04 5.90
CA SER A 134 5.77 -0.17 5.25
C SER A 134 6.92 -1.12 4.89
N PRO A 135 7.36 -1.97 5.83
CA PRO A 135 8.26 -3.08 5.55
C PRO A 135 7.55 -4.17 4.75
N THR A 136 8.24 -4.72 3.77
CA THR A 136 7.77 -5.80 2.90
C THR A 136 8.91 -6.77 2.63
N VAL A 137 8.62 -8.06 2.63
CA VAL A 137 9.53 -9.11 2.17
C VAL A 137 8.87 -9.85 1.02
N GLY A 138 9.67 -10.38 0.11
CA GLY A 138 9.11 -11.05 -1.04
C GLY A 138 10.13 -11.69 -1.94
N TYR A 139 9.64 -12.08 -3.10
CA TYR A 139 10.45 -12.66 -4.17
C TYR A 139 10.30 -11.86 -5.45
N ARG A 140 11.43 -11.62 -6.09
CA ARG A 140 11.55 -11.08 -7.43
C ARG A 140 11.80 -12.22 -8.40
N PHE A 141 10.96 -12.35 -9.40
CA PHE A 141 11.17 -13.21 -10.54
C PHE A 141 11.85 -12.42 -11.65
N ASN A 142 13.11 -12.73 -11.93
CA ASN A 142 13.89 -12.05 -12.95
C ASN A 142 13.44 -12.46 -14.35
N TRP A 143 13.04 -11.46 -15.13
CA TRP A 143 12.55 -11.64 -16.48
C TRP A 143 13.35 -10.79 -17.47
N GLY A 144 14.11 -11.44 -18.31
CA GLY A 144 15.02 -10.77 -19.22
C GLY A 144 16.23 -10.12 -18.54
N ARG A 145 16.81 -9.12 -19.19
CA ARG A 145 18.05 -8.48 -18.72
C ARG A 145 17.84 -7.42 -17.63
N LYS A 146 16.70 -6.73 -17.62
CA LYS A 146 16.46 -5.57 -16.75
C LYS A 146 15.11 -5.61 -16.03
N MET A 147 14.19 -6.48 -16.44
CA MET A 147 12.84 -6.52 -15.90
C MET A 147 12.68 -7.64 -14.87
N GLY A 148 11.79 -7.44 -13.93
CA GLY A 148 11.39 -8.46 -12.98
C GLY A 148 9.94 -8.29 -12.56
N VAL A 149 9.34 -9.39 -12.12
CA VAL A 149 8.03 -9.42 -11.46
C VAL A 149 8.27 -9.61 -9.97
N ASN A 150 7.67 -8.78 -9.16
CA ASN A 150 7.84 -8.74 -7.72
C ASN A 150 6.57 -9.21 -7.04
N LEU A 151 6.69 -10.11 -6.08
CA LEU A 151 5.61 -10.56 -5.22
C LEU A 151 6.04 -10.35 -3.78
N GLY A 152 5.30 -9.56 -3.01
CA GLY A 152 5.67 -9.20 -1.66
C GLY A 152 4.51 -9.26 -0.67
N LEU A 153 4.84 -9.59 0.57
CA LEU A 153 3.96 -9.53 1.72
C LEU A 153 4.61 -8.62 2.77
N GLY A 154 3.80 -7.79 3.38
CA GLY A 154 4.30 -6.84 4.37
C GLY A 154 3.23 -6.35 5.31
N MET A 155 3.64 -5.39 6.12
CA MET A 155 2.78 -4.68 7.04
C MET A 155 3.03 -3.19 6.86
N SER A 156 1.96 -2.40 6.76
CA SER A 156 2.04 -0.95 6.75
C SER A 156 1.50 -0.41 8.07
N ILE A 157 2.26 0.45 8.73
CA ILE A 157 1.84 1.16 9.93
C ILE A 157 1.72 2.63 9.54
N ALA A 158 0.52 3.18 9.61
CA ALA A 158 0.24 4.57 9.26
C ALA A 158 -0.34 5.32 10.45
N GLY A 159 0.21 6.50 10.72
CA GLY A 159 -0.40 7.48 11.61
C GLY A 159 -1.63 8.09 10.97
N TYR A 160 -2.57 8.49 11.80
CA TYR A 160 -3.74 9.26 11.37
C TYR A 160 -4.11 10.31 12.41
N THR A 161 -4.77 11.36 11.94
CA THR A 161 -5.35 12.39 12.78
C THR A 161 -6.85 12.43 12.52
N ALA A 162 -7.65 12.17 13.54
CA ALA A 162 -9.10 12.27 13.48
C ALA A 162 -9.58 13.48 14.29
N GLU A 163 -10.53 14.22 13.74
CA GLU A 163 -11.23 15.27 14.48
C GLU A 163 -12.28 14.63 15.37
N VAL A 164 -12.31 15.06 16.62
CA VAL A 164 -13.25 14.56 17.62
C VAL A 164 -14.32 15.61 17.85
N TYR A 165 -15.55 15.20 17.69
CA TYR A 165 -16.74 16.01 17.95
C TYR A 165 -17.51 15.42 19.11
N ASP A 166 -17.94 16.24 20.06
CA ASP A 166 -18.83 15.86 21.15
C ASP A 166 -20.23 16.41 20.86
N GLY A 167 -21.24 15.57 21.04
CA GLY A 167 -22.62 15.93 20.82
C GLY A 167 -23.35 16.07 22.17
N LYS A 168 -23.88 17.26 22.46
CA LYS A 168 -24.70 17.52 23.65
C LYS A 168 -26.16 17.80 23.27
N PHE A 169 -27.06 17.13 23.94
CA PHE A 169 -28.49 17.52 23.93
C PHE A 169 -28.66 18.74 24.81
N THR A 170 -29.03 19.88 24.20
CA THR A 170 -29.17 21.15 24.90
C THR A 170 -30.64 21.47 25.22
N ALA A 171 -31.60 20.82 24.52
CA ALA A 171 -33.05 20.91 24.76
C ALA A 171 -33.71 19.65 24.14
N PRO A 172 -35.01 19.35 24.42
CA PRO A 172 -35.69 18.15 23.95
C PRO A 172 -35.59 17.85 22.46
N ASP A 173 -35.37 18.89 21.61
CA ASP A 173 -35.27 18.75 20.15
C ASP A 173 -34.01 19.44 19.56
N SER A 174 -33.01 19.79 20.38
CA SER A 174 -31.82 20.50 19.92
C SER A 174 -30.56 19.69 20.24
N TYR A 175 -29.84 19.26 19.18
CA TYR A 175 -28.59 18.56 19.25
C TYR A 175 -27.47 19.48 18.74
N GLU A 176 -26.54 19.80 19.61
CA GLU A 176 -25.37 20.64 19.26
C GLU A 176 -24.11 19.80 19.16
N ILE A 177 -23.44 19.87 18.02
CA ILE A 177 -22.15 19.19 17.78
C ILE A 177 -21.05 20.22 18.03
N GLN A 178 -20.24 20.00 19.05
CA GLN A 178 -19.10 20.84 19.38
C GLN A 178 -17.79 20.15 19.04
N TYR A 179 -16.91 20.84 18.31
CA TYR A 179 -15.55 20.38 18.08
C TYR A 179 -14.77 20.36 19.40
N VAL A 180 -14.21 19.19 19.74
CA VAL A 180 -13.49 18.99 21.02
C VAL A 180 -11.97 18.99 20.81
N GLY A 181 -11.50 18.57 19.64
CA GLY A 181 -10.07 18.51 19.37
C GLY A 181 -9.66 17.51 18.31
N LYS A 182 -8.37 17.23 18.27
CA LYS A 182 -7.78 16.22 17.35
C LYS A 182 -7.25 15.05 18.16
N LYS A 183 -7.56 13.84 17.71
CA LYS A 183 -7.01 12.60 18.25
C LYS A 183 -6.02 12.02 17.24
N HIS A 184 -4.81 11.74 17.71
CA HIS A 184 -3.79 11.06 16.93
C HIS A 184 -3.78 9.56 17.27
N GLY A 185 -3.58 8.73 16.27
CA GLY A 185 -3.47 7.30 16.43
C GLY A 185 -2.61 6.67 15.35
N SER A 186 -2.42 5.38 15.44
CA SER A 186 -1.75 4.58 14.41
C SER A 186 -2.62 3.39 14.03
N ARG A 187 -2.53 2.98 12.78
CA ARG A 187 -3.26 1.84 12.20
C ARG A 187 -2.27 0.92 11.52
N ALA A 188 -2.44 -0.37 11.72
CA ALA A 188 -1.64 -1.40 11.06
C ALA A 188 -2.48 -2.10 9.99
N TYR A 189 -1.86 -2.32 8.84
CA TYR A 189 -2.43 -2.99 7.67
C TYR A 189 -1.54 -4.16 7.29
N PHE A 190 -2.14 -5.28 6.95
CA PHE A 190 -1.43 -6.35 6.27
C PHE A 190 -1.49 -6.08 4.77
N THR A 191 -0.34 -6.05 4.10
CA THR A 191 -0.23 -5.58 2.72
C THR A 191 0.35 -6.68 1.83
N PHE A 192 -0.34 -6.95 0.72
CA PHE A 192 0.13 -7.72 -0.40
C PHE A 192 0.55 -6.76 -1.53
N ARG A 193 1.67 -7.04 -2.20
CA ARG A 193 2.15 -6.27 -3.36
C ARG A 193 2.48 -7.19 -4.52
N LEU A 194 2.03 -6.79 -5.70
CA LEU A 194 2.41 -7.38 -6.97
C LEU A 194 2.92 -6.24 -7.88
N GLY A 195 4.11 -6.37 -8.43
CA GLY A 195 4.68 -5.30 -9.23
C GLY A 195 5.64 -5.79 -10.29
N ILE A 196 6.05 -4.85 -11.11
CA ILE A 196 7.12 -5.03 -12.10
C ILE A 196 8.22 -4.00 -11.85
N ASP A 197 9.45 -4.38 -12.13
CA ASP A 197 10.57 -3.45 -12.16
C ASP A 197 11.28 -3.47 -13.53
N PHE A 198 11.87 -2.33 -13.88
CA PHE A 198 12.49 -2.08 -15.18
C PHE A 198 13.66 -1.12 -15.10
#